data_12f342cd452c987055bd42ffda2afcdb
#
_entry.id   12f342cd452c987055bd42ffda2afcdb
#
_cell.length_a   1.000
_cell.length_b   1.000
_cell.length_c   1.000
_cell.angle_alpha   90.00
_cell.angle_beta   90.00
_cell.angle_gamma   90.00
#
_symmetry.space_group_name_H-M   'P 1'
#
loop_
_entity.id
_entity.type
_entity.pdbx_description
1 polymer ?
#
loop_
_entity_poly.entity_id
_entity_poly.type
_entity_poly.pdbx_seq_one_letter_code
_entity_poly.pdbx_strand_id
1 'polypeptide(L)'
;MLLTRKSPDAGLGSPVSYLVSSLSRGVSRVIPTMDRRSFLRRSGLGVGAGLAAGQLTLVRKARAADAPKTQGQAGKVEVKRTVCGHCSVGCAVDAVVENGVWVRQEPVFDSPINLGAHCAKGAALREHGHGEYRLKYPMKLVGGKYVRIGWDQALDEISAKMLDLKKQSGPDSVFIVGSSKHNNEQAYLLRKWISFWGSNNTDHQARICHSTTVAGVANTWGYGAMTNSYNDMQNSKAAMYIGSNAAEAHPVSMLHMLHAKETGCKMIVVDPRFTRTAAKADEHVRIRSGSDIPFVFGVLYHVFKNGWEDKKYIADRVYGMDKVREDVMAKWTPDKVKEACGVDEATCERVARTLAENRPSTIVWCMGQTQHTTGNAVVRASCILQLALGNIGVSGGGANIFRGHDNVQGATDVGPNPDSLPGYYGLADGAWKHYAKVWDLDFEWIKKQYA
;
A
#
# COMPACT_ATOMS: atom_id res chain seq x y z
N MET A 1 29.41 9.42 1.95
CA MET A 1 29.67 10.85 1.69
C MET A 1 28.39 11.60 1.96
N LEU A 2 28.27 12.21 3.12
CA LEU A 2 27.09 12.90 3.60
C LEU A 2 26.83 14.16 2.76
N LEU A 3 25.66 14.27 2.17
CA LEU A 3 25.17 15.49 1.52
C LEU A 3 24.85 16.51 2.61
N THR A 4 25.76 17.45 2.84
CA THR A 4 25.51 18.60 3.71
C THR A 4 24.42 19.49 3.08
N ARG A 5 23.38 19.81 3.87
CA ARG A 5 22.32 20.76 3.54
C ARG A 5 22.93 22.10 3.12
N LYS A 6 22.64 22.55 1.92
CA LYS A 6 22.85 23.95 1.52
C LYS A 6 21.67 24.79 2.01
N SER A 7 21.99 26.03 2.38
CA SER A 7 21.03 27.04 2.88
C SER A 7 19.92 27.35 1.87
N PRO A 8 18.77 27.90 2.31
CA PRO A 8 17.56 28.08 1.49
C PRO A 8 17.68 29.01 0.29
N ASP A 9 18.77 29.80 0.17
CA ASP A 9 18.90 30.83 -0.84
C ASP A 9 19.71 30.45 -2.12
N ALA A 10 20.06 29.16 -2.25
CA ALA A 10 20.70 28.69 -3.48
C ALA A 10 19.63 28.20 -4.47
N GLY A 11 19.37 28.97 -5.50
CA GLY A 11 18.41 28.70 -6.56
C GLY A 11 18.51 27.25 -7.07
N LEU A 12 17.40 26.59 -7.17
CA LEU A 12 17.22 25.21 -7.66
C LEU A 12 17.71 25.11 -9.10
N GLY A 13 18.92 24.59 -9.30
CA GLY A 13 19.35 24.15 -10.63
C GLY A 13 18.41 23.06 -11.16
N SER A 14 18.06 23.14 -12.44
CA SER A 14 17.15 22.17 -13.06
C SER A 14 17.64 20.72 -12.89
N PRO A 15 16.76 19.71 -12.84
CA PRO A 15 17.13 18.29 -12.77
C PRO A 15 18.11 17.86 -13.87
N VAL A 16 18.06 18.50 -15.02
CA VAL A 16 18.97 18.28 -16.16
C VAL A 16 20.40 18.70 -15.81
N SER A 17 20.59 19.79 -15.04
CA SER A 17 21.92 20.23 -14.64
C SER A 17 22.59 19.27 -13.64
N TYR A 18 21.79 18.59 -12.81
CA TYR A 18 22.30 17.60 -11.84
C TYR A 18 22.73 16.30 -12.53
N LEU A 19 21.94 15.80 -13.47
CA LEU A 19 22.27 14.62 -14.28
C LEU A 19 23.53 14.84 -15.13
N VAL A 20 23.64 16.01 -15.78
CA VAL A 20 24.82 16.38 -16.57
C VAL A 20 26.06 16.51 -15.68
N SER A 21 25.92 17.06 -14.47
CA SER A 21 27.05 17.19 -13.55
C SER A 21 27.51 15.87 -12.92
N SER A 22 26.61 14.91 -12.72
CA SER A 22 26.94 13.57 -12.22
C SER A 22 27.60 12.68 -13.28
N LEU A 23 27.07 12.74 -14.51
CA LEU A 23 27.68 12.05 -15.66
C LEU A 23 29.06 12.62 -16.01
N SER A 24 29.25 13.95 -15.97
CA SER A 24 30.55 14.55 -16.23
C SER A 24 31.63 14.18 -15.21
N ARG A 25 31.26 13.99 -13.92
CA ARG A 25 32.17 13.51 -12.88
C ARG A 25 32.54 12.03 -13.00
N GLY A 26 31.63 11.21 -13.49
CA GLY A 26 31.89 9.79 -13.79
C GLY A 26 32.85 9.61 -14.96
N VAL A 27 32.64 10.34 -16.02
CA VAL A 27 33.41 10.25 -17.27
C VAL A 27 34.81 10.87 -17.15
N SER A 28 34.96 11.96 -16.38
CA SER A 28 36.29 12.57 -16.14
C SER A 28 37.27 11.67 -15.35
N ARG A 29 36.76 10.68 -14.63
CA ARG A 29 37.61 9.65 -13.96
C ARG A 29 38.10 8.57 -14.92
N VAL A 30 37.41 8.33 -16.03
CA VAL A 30 37.74 7.27 -17.01
C VAL A 30 38.62 7.81 -18.14
N ILE A 31 38.53 9.12 -18.44
CA ILE A 31 39.28 9.77 -19.52
C ILE A 31 39.94 11.05 -18.99
N PRO A 32 41.10 10.94 -18.34
CA PRO A 32 41.73 12.07 -17.60
C PRO A 32 42.27 13.21 -18.48
N THR A 33 42.24 13.10 -19.80
CA THR A 33 42.84 14.10 -20.72
C THR A 33 41.85 14.88 -21.58
N MET A 34 40.53 14.68 -21.38
CA MET A 34 39.53 15.44 -22.16
C MET A 34 38.82 16.47 -21.31
N ASP A 35 38.89 17.75 -21.72
CA ASP A 35 38.10 18.79 -21.13
C ASP A 35 36.61 18.70 -21.49
N ARG A 36 35.75 19.30 -20.66
CA ARG A 36 34.31 19.28 -20.77
C ARG A 36 33.78 19.78 -22.13
N ARG A 37 34.48 20.71 -22.75
CA ARG A 37 34.09 21.31 -24.05
C ARG A 37 34.40 20.39 -25.23
N SER A 38 35.53 19.72 -25.17
CA SER A 38 35.95 18.71 -26.16
C SER A 38 35.10 17.46 -26.14
N PHE A 39 34.67 17.00 -24.94
CA PHE A 39 33.73 15.91 -24.78
C PHE A 39 32.36 16.25 -25.39
N LEU A 40 31.80 17.41 -25.07
CA LEU A 40 30.50 17.85 -25.61
C LEU A 40 30.53 18.09 -27.12
N ARG A 41 31.66 18.54 -27.70
CA ARG A 41 31.79 18.68 -29.14
C ARG A 41 31.91 17.36 -29.89
N ARG A 42 32.56 16.33 -29.32
CA ARG A 42 32.79 15.06 -30.01
C ARG A 42 31.67 14.03 -29.80
N SER A 43 30.99 14.04 -28.67
CA SER A 43 29.88 13.12 -28.38
C SER A 43 28.49 13.72 -28.59
N GLY A 44 28.33 15.03 -28.64
CA GLY A 44 27.04 15.72 -28.67
C GLY A 44 26.45 16.01 -30.07
N LEU A 45 27.25 16.02 -31.11
CA LEU A 45 26.80 16.45 -32.43
C LEU A 45 26.34 15.34 -33.38
N GLY A 46 26.69 14.07 -33.09
CA GLY A 46 26.33 12.93 -33.98
C GLY A 46 25.07 12.18 -33.61
N VAL A 47 24.75 12.05 -32.30
CA VAL A 47 23.65 11.18 -31.83
C VAL A 47 22.52 12.02 -31.21
N GLY A 48 22.82 13.21 -30.66
CA GLY A 48 21.85 14.05 -30.00
C GLY A 48 20.88 14.79 -30.93
N ALA A 49 21.31 15.15 -32.14
CA ALA A 49 20.51 15.94 -33.06
C ALA A 49 19.35 15.11 -33.70
N GLY A 50 19.56 13.83 -33.97
CA GLY A 50 18.52 12.96 -34.55
C GLY A 50 17.42 12.55 -33.55
N LEU A 51 17.81 12.27 -32.31
CA LEU A 51 16.87 11.86 -31.26
C LEU A 51 16.13 13.06 -30.62
N ALA A 52 16.80 14.21 -30.48
CA ALA A 52 16.18 15.42 -29.96
C ALA A 52 15.16 16.02 -30.93
N ALA A 53 15.40 15.97 -32.22
CA ALA A 53 14.46 16.48 -33.23
C ALA A 53 13.18 15.64 -33.30
N GLY A 54 13.28 14.31 -33.18
CA GLY A 54 12.13 13.40 -33.17
C GLY A 54 11.28 13.54 -31.91
N GLN A 55 11.90 13.65 -30.75
CA GLN A 55 11.19 13.81 -29.48
C GLN A 55 10.63 15.23 -29.27
N LEU A 56 11.33 16.26 -29.72
CA LEU A 56 10.82 17.65 -29.69
C LEU A 56 9.60 17.84 -30.59
N THR A 57 9.50 17.11 -31.70
CA THR A 57 8.33 17.19 -32.60
C THR A 57 7.11 16.46 -32.00
N LEU A 58 7.31 15.35 -31.29
CA LEU A 58 6.25 14.64 -30.58
C LEU A 58 5.76 15.42 -29.35
N VAL A 59 6.68 16.02 -28.58
CA VAL A 59 6.33 16.87 -27.43
C VAL A 59 5.66 18.19 -27.87
N ARG A 60 6.06 18.75 -29.01
CA ARG A 60 5.36 19.93 -29.57
C ARG A 60 3.96 19.61 -30.09
N LYS A 61 3.75 18.44 -30.71
CA LYS A 61 2.42 18.02 -31.17
C LYS A 61 1.48 17.73 -29.98
N ALA A 62 1.97 17.07 -28.91
CA ALA A 62 1.19 16.85 -27.70
C ALA A 62 0.84 18.15 -26.96
N ARG A 63 1.75 19.15 -26.97
CA ARG A 63 1.49 20.47 -26.36
C ARG A 63 0.56 21.36 -27.18
N ALA A 64 0.48 21.16 -28.50
CA ALA A 64 -0.32 22.02 -29.38
C ALA A 64 -1.82 21.60 -29.44
N ALA A 65 -2.17 20.38 -29.02
CA ALA A 65 -3.53 19.87 -29.08
C ALA A 65 -4.39 20.25 -27.86
N ASP A 66 -3.79 20.57 -26.70
CA ASP A 66 -4.48 20.69 -25.42
C ASP A 66 -4.52 22.09 -24.78
N ALA A 67 -4.10 23.13 -25.48
CA ALA A 67 -4.18 24.46 -24.94
C ALA A 67 -5.36 25.25 -25.57
N PRO A 68 -6.40 25.60 -24.82
CA PRO A 68 -7.30 26.66 -25.25
C PRO A 68 -6.50 27.95 -25.31
N LYS A 69 -6.40 28.53 -26.50
CA LYS A 69 -5.78 29.86 -26.71
C LYS A 69 -6.66 30.94 -26.05
N THR A 70 -6.45 31.21 -24.79
CA THR A 70 -6.90 32.44 -24.14
C THR A 70 -5.70 33.36 -23.93
N GLN A 71 -5.64 34.43 -24.73
CA GLN A 71 -4.73 35.53 -24.50
C GLN A 71 -5.07 36.25 -23.18
N GLY A 72 -4.08 36.41 -22.31
CA GLY A 72 -3.93 37.59 -21.48
C GLY A 72 -4.69 37.64 -20.16
N GLN A 73 -4.52 36.67 -19.29
CA GLN A 73 -4.46 36.87 -17.83
C GLN A 73 -3.45 35.87 -17.29
N ALA A 74 -2.52 36.31 -16.44
CA ALA A 74 -1.66 35.40 -15.69
C ALA A 74 -2.60 34.50 -14.90
N GLY A 75 -2.71 33.22 -15.33
CA GLY A 75 -3.67 32.28 -14.74
C GLY A 75 -3.36 32.05 -13.27
N LYS A 76 -4.38 31.94 -12.45
CA LYS A 76 -4.21 31.59 -11.03
C LYS A 76 -3.57 30.20 -10.94
N VAL A 77 -2.30 30.16 -10.50
CA VAL A 77 -1.58 28.93 -10.22
C VAL A 77 -1.72 28.59 -8.74
N GLU A 78 -2.19 27.40 -8.44
CA GLU A 78 -2.30 26.87 -7.08
C GLU A 78 -1.47 25.60 -6.96
N VAL A 79 -0.79 25.42 -5.83
CA VAL A 79 -0.14 24.14 -5.48
C VAL A 79 -0.94 23.49 -4.37
N LYS A 80 -1.44 22.28 -4.61
CA LYS A 80 -2.25 21.54 -3.64
C LYS A 80 -1.56 20.23 -3.28
N ARG A 81 -1.20 20.10 -2.02
CA ARG A 81 -0.63 18.85 -1.51
C ARG A 81 -1.71 17.77 -1.46
N THR A 82 -1.38 16.60 -1.97
CA THR A 82 -2.25 15.42 -1.99
C THR A 82 -1.43 14.14 -1.81
N VAL A 83 -2.09 13.00 -1.87
CA VAL A 83 -1.49 11.67 -1.71
C VAL A 83 -1.72 10.86 -2.98
N CYS A 84 -0.71 10.09 -3.38
CA CYS A 84 -0.81 9.18 -4.51
C CYS A 84 -1.88 8.10 -4.27
N GLY A 85 -2.85 7.99 -5.18
CA GLY A 85 -3.98 7.06 -5.10
C GLY A 85 -3.70 5.66 -5.67
N HIS A 86 -2.44 5.20 -5.76
CA HIS A 86 -2.14 3.89 -6.36
C HIS A 86 -1.95 2.75 -5.36
N CYS A 87 -1.20 2.96 -4.30
CA CYS A 87 -0.94 1.93 -3.30
C CYS A 87 -0.83 2.52 -1.89
N SER A 88 -0.80 1.65 -0.89
CA SER A 88 -0.80 2.03 0.52
C SER A 88 0.47 2.71 1.03
N VAL A 89 1.50 2.87 0.20
CA VAL A 89 2.69 3.64 0.62
C VAL A 89 2.33 5.08 0.94
N GLY A 90 1.33 5.65 0.23
CA GLY A 90 0.84 6.98 0.57
C GLY A 90 1.85 8.09 0.21
N CYS A 91 2.52 7.98 -0.93
CA CYS A 91 3.49 8.99 -1.39
C CYS A 91 2.83 10.36 -1.50
N ALA A 92 3.40 11.36 -0.84
CA ALA A 92 2.95 12.74 -0.95
C ALA A 92 3.30 13.33 -2.34
N VAL A 93 2.39 14.13 -2.87
CA VAL A 93 2.47 14.76 -4.19
C VAL A 93 1.98 16.19 -4.09
N ASP A 94 2.71 17.14 -4.66
CA ASP A 94 2.23 18.50 -4.85
C ASP A 94 1.65 18.63 -6.27
N ALA A 95 0.33 18.77 -6.35
CA ALA A 95 -0.40 18.99 -7.60
C ALA A 95 -0.36 20.49 -7.97
N VAL A 96 0.20 20.82 -9.12
CA VAL A 96 0.19 22.18 -9.67
C VAL A 96 -1.06 22.32 -10.52
N VAL A 97 -1.94 23.23 -10.12
CA VAL A 97 -3.24 23.50 -10.73
C VAL A 97 -3.23 24.87 -11.35
N GLU A 98 -3.47 24.96 -12.65
CA GLU A 98 -3.59 26.22 -13.39
C GLU A 98 -5.04 26.36 -13.88
N ASN A 99 -5.73 27.42 -13.46
CA ASN A 99 -7.12 27.70 -13.83
C ASN A 99 -8.07 26.50 -13.57
N GLY A 100 -7.86 25.80 -12.45
CA GLY A 100 -8.68 24.62 -12.08
C GLY A 100 -8.28 23.31 -12.75
N VAL A 101 -7.26 23.30 -13.60
CA VAL A 101 -6.75 22.11 -14.28
C VAL A 101 -5.42 21.66 -13.65
N TRP A 102 -5.33 20.39 -13.27
CA TRP A 102 -4.07 19.81 -12.81
C TRP A 102 -3.12 19.62 -13.99
N VAL A 103 -2.12 20.49 -14.11
CA VAL A 103 -1.21 20.54 -15.26
C VAL A 103 0.06 19.72 -15.07
N ARG A 104 0.59 19.65 -13.84
CA ARG A 104 1.76 18.82 -13.49
C ARG A 104 1.79 18.49 -12.02
N GLN A 105 2.67 17.62 -11.62
CA GLN A 105 2.93 17.28 -10.23
C GLN A 105 4.41 17.43 -9.90
N GLU A 106 4.66 17.79 -8.64
CA GLU A 106 6.00 17.95 -8.10
C GLU A 106 6.23 16.97 -6.94
N PRO A 107 7.49 16.54 -6.75
CA PRO A 107 7.86 15.69 -5.62
C PRO A 107 7.84 16.48 -4.31
N VAL A 108 7.45 15.80 -3.22
CA VAL A 108 7.41 16.35 -1.87
C VAL A 108 8.61 15.83 -1.09
N PHE A 109 9.69 16.60 -1.02
CA PHE A 109 10.95 16.17 -0.41
C PHE A 109 10.92 16.13 1.12
N ASP A 110 10.04 16.89 1.75
CA ASP A 110 9.82 16.90 3.21
C ASP A 110 8.88 15.78 3.70
N SER A 111 8.33 15.00 2.79
CA SER A 111 7.54 13.82 3.17
C SER A 111 8.43 12.73 3.76
N PRO A 112 8.18 12.27 5.00
CA PRO A 112 8.96 11.21 5.61
C PRO A 112 8.75 9.84 4.96
N ILE A 113 7.66 9.69 4.19
CA ILE A 113 7.28 8.42 3.58
C ILE A 113 7.99 8.20 2.24
N ASN A 114 7.95 9.16 1.34
CA ASN A 114 8.51 9.00 0.00
C ASN A 114 9.77 9.82 -0.28
N LEU A 115 10.16 10.72 0.60
CA LEU A 115 11.42 11.50 0.50
C LEU A 115 11.62 12.16 -0.89
N GLY A 116 10.55 12.59 -1.51
CA GLY A 116 10.54 13.13 -2.87
C GLY A 116 10.53 12.08 -3.99
N ALA A 117 10.54 10.80 -3.69
CA ALA A 117 10.52 9.76 -4.70
C ALA A 117 9.12 9.42 -5.18
N HIS A 118 9.00 9.09 -6.47
CA HIS A 118 7.81 8.48 -7.07
C HIS A 118 8.21 7.24 -7.88
N CYS A 119 7.36 6.23 -7.90
CA CYS A 119 7.46 5.15 -8.89
C CYS A 119 6.74 5.56 -10.19
N ALA A 120 6.85 4.73 -11.24
CA ALA A 120 6.21 5.00 -12.52
C ALA A 120 4.70 5.26 -12.41
N LYS A 121 3.99 4.55 -11.51
CA LYS A 121 2.56 4.77 -11.25
C LYS A 121 2.29 6.15 -10.65
N GLY A 122 3.06 6.54 -9.65
CA GLY A 122 2.95 7.86 -9.02
C GLY A 122 3.30 8.99 -9.98
N ALA A 123 4.29 8.80 -10.86
CA ALA A 123 4.65 9.77 -11.88
C ALA A 123 3.53 10.01 -12.92
N ALA A 124 2.68 9.00 -13.16
CA ALA A 124 1.55 9.08 -14.09
C ALA A 124 0.21 9.45 -13.39
N LEU A 125 0.23 9.89 -12.13
CA LEU A 125 -0.99 10.11 -11.34
C LEU A 125 -1.93 11.15 -11.95
N ARG A 126 -1.39 12.22 -12.55
CA ARG A 126 -2.15 13.27 -13.23
C ARG A 126 -3.12 12.68 -14.28
N GLU A 127 -2.70 11.65 -15.01
CA GLU A 127 -3.50 11.06 -16.08
C GLU A 127 -4.81 10.42 -15.57
N HIS A 128 -4.83 9.96 -14.32
CA HIS A 128 -6.06 9.47 -13.68
C HIS A 128 -7.04 10.60 -13.34
N GLY A 129 -6.53 11.76 -12.94
CA GLY A 129 -7.35 12.92 -12.56
C GLY A 129 -7.87 13.72 -13.78
N HIS A 130 -6.99 13.97 -14.73
CA HIS A 130 -7.22 14.88 -15.86
C HIS A 130 -6.77 14.32 -17.21
N GLY A 131 -6.68 12.99 -17.33
CA GLY A 131 -6.38 12.34 -18.60
C GLY A 131 -7.47 12.53 -19.65
N GLU A 132 -7.08 12.47 -20.93
CA GLU A 132 -7.96 12.66 -22.07
C GLU A 132 -9.16 11.70 -22.07
N TYR A 133 -8.93 10.45 -21.68
CA TYR A 133 -9.95 9.39 -21.68
C TYR A 133 -10.82 9.34 -20.43
N ARG A 134 -10.63 10.27 -19.48
CA ARG A 134 -11.44 10.28 -18.28
C ARG A 134 -12.89 10.65 -18.60
N LEU A 135 -13.84 9.85 -18.11
CA LEU A 135 -15.28 10.16 -18.19
C LEU A 135 -15.59 11.44 -17.43
N LYS A 136 -16.28 12.37 -18.07
CA LYS A 136 -16.62 13.70 -17.54
C LYS A 136 -18.11 13.88 -17.29
N TYR A 137 -18.93 13.02 -17.86
CA TYR A 137 -20.39 13.12 -17.84
C TYR A 137 -21.02 11.75 -17.67
N PRO A 138 -22.25 11.66 -17.08
CA PRO A 138 -23.04 10.44 -17.11
C PRO A 138 -23.38 10.05 -18.54
N MET A 139 -23.43 8.76 -18.80
CA MET A 139 -23.77 8.21 -20.11
C MET A 139 -24.81 7.10 -19.95
N LYS A 140 -25.80 7.09 -20.85
CA LYS A 140 -26.85 6.08 -20.91
C LYS A 140 -26.73 5.27 -22.20
N LEU A 141 -26.91 3.95 -22.10
CA LEU A 141 -26.93 3.07 -23.26
C LEU A 141 -28.29 3.19 -23.97
N VAL A 142 -28.31 3.69 -25.19
CA VAL A 142 -29.51 3.84 -26.04
C VAL A 142 -29.22 3.24 -27.40
N GLY A 143 -29.99 2.23 -27.80
CA GLY A 143 -29.82 1.59 -29.11
C GLY A 143 -28.40 0.99 -29.33
N GLY A 144 -27.75 0.46 -28.27
CA GLY A 144 -26.40 -0.12 -28.35
C GLY A 144 -25.27 0.91 -28.33
N LYS A 145 -25.55 2.20 -28.19
CA LYS A 145 -24.53 3.26 -28.10
C LYS A 145 -24.68 4.05 -26.80
N TYR A 146 -23.54 4.42 -26.19
CA TYR A 146 -23.54 5.30 -25.03
C TYR A 146 -23.76 6.74 -25.45
N VAL A 147 -24.84 7.35 -24.94
CA VAL A 147 -25.22 8.75 -25.17
C VAL A 147 -25.01 9.54 -23.87
N ARG A 148 -24.44 10.73 -23.98
CA ARG A 148 -24.30 11.66 -22.86
C ARG A 148 -25.66 12.11 -22.38
N ILE A 149 -25.90 12.11 -21.05
CA ILE A 149 -27.05 12.67 -20.38
C ILE A 149 -26.65 13.68 -19.31
N GLY A 150 -27.60 14.44 -18.79
CA GLY A 150 -27.39 15.32 -17.64
C GLY A 150 -27.35 14.55 -16.32
N TRP A 151 -26.75 15.16 -15.29
CA TRP A 151 -26.71 14.59 -13.95
C TRP A 151 -28.09 14.44 -13.34
N ASP A 152 -28.97 15.45 -13.48
CA ASP A 152 -30.30 15.40 -12.93
C ASP A 152 -31.12 14.23 -13.56
N GLN A 153 -31.04 14.10 -14.87
CA GLN A 153 -31.67 12.97 -15.56
C GLN A 153 -31.13 11.63 -15.07
N ALA A 154 -29.82 11.51 -14.91
CA ALA A 154 -29.20 10.27 -14.43
C ALA A 154 -29.66 9.91 -13.00
N LEU A 155 -29.69 10.91 -12.11
CA LEU A 155 -30.09 10.72 -10.72
C LEU A 155 -31.56 10.38 -10.59
N ASP A 156 -32.43 11.08 -11.34
CA ASP A 156 -33.87 10.84 -11.33
C ASP A 156 -34.23 9.44 -11.85
N GLU A 157 -33.66 9.03 -12.98
CA GLU A 157 -33.93 7.72 -13.56
C GLU A 157 -33.38 6.58 -12.64
N ILE A 158 -32.19 6.72 -12.07
CA ILE A 158 -31.61 5.74 -11.16
C ILE A 158 -32.44 5.66 -9.87
N SER A 159 -32.76 6.79 -9.26
CA SER A 159 -33.54 6.85 -8.03
C SER A 159 -34.94 6.26 -8.21
N ALA A 160 -35.65 6.62 -9.29
CA ALA A 160 -36.95 6.05 -9.61
C ALA A 160 -36.88 4.53 -9.75
N LYS A 161 -35.89 4.02 -10.49
CA LYS A 161 -35.73 2.58 -10.69
C LYS A 161 -35.39 1.84 -9.39
N MET A 162 -34.54 2.42 -8.56
CA MET A 162 -34.16 1.83 -7.27
C MET A 162 -35.37 1.79 -6.32
N LEU A 163 -36.14 2.87 -6.21
CA LEU A 163 -37.33 2.92 -5.36
C LEU A 163 -38.39 1.93 -5.83
N ASP A 164 -38.57 1.78 -7.16
CA ASP A 164 -39.45 0.78 -7.72
C ASP A 164 -39.03 -0.65 -7.36
N LEU A 165 -37.74 -0.98 -7.48
CA LEU A 165 -37.19 -2.28 -7.05
C LEU A 165 -37.39 -2.51 -5.55
N LYS A 166 -37.15 -1.50 -4.71
CA LYS A 166 -37.39 -1.61 -3.27
C LYS A 166 -38.86 -1.90 -2.97
N LYS A 167 -39.79 -1.25 -3.68
CA LYS A 167 -41.22 -1.48 -3.51
C LYS A 167 -41.64 -2.87 -3.96
N GLN A 168 -41.08 -3.38 -5.05
CA GLN A 168 -41.44 -4.69 -5.62
C GLN A 168 -40.80 -5.86 -4.87
N SER A 169 -39.55 -5.73 -4.44
CA SER A 169 -38.72 -6.85 -3.98
C SER A 169 -38.03 -6.61 -2.64
N GLY A 170 -38.36 -5.52 -1.95
CA GLY A 170 -37.77 -5.16 -0.66
C GLY A 170 -36.39 -4.49 -0.79
N PRO A 171 -35.85 -3.97 0.35
CA PRO A 171 -34.57 -3.26 0.36
C PRO A 171 -33.38 -4.15 0.01
N ASP A 172 -33.45 -5.46 0.31
CA ASP A 172 -32.37 -6.42 0.04
C ASP A 172 -32.23 -6.80 -1.44
N SER A 173 -33.08 -6.30 -2.31
CA SER A 173 -32.93 -6.40 -3.77
C SER A 173 -31.75 -5.59 -4.33
N VAL A 174 -31.16 -4.72 -3.53
CA VAL A 174 -30.03 -3.87 -3.91
C VAL A 174 -28.78 -4.27 -3.13
N PHE A 175 -27.67 -4.45 -3.83
CA PHE A 175 -26.35 -4.66 -3.25
C PHE A 175 -25.40 -3.51 -3.61
N ILE A 176 -24.69 -2.95 -2.64
CA ILE A 176 -23.67 -1.93 -2.85
C ILE A 176 -22.29 -2.53 -2.76
N VAL A 177 -21.51 -2.37 -3.81
CA VAL A 177 -20.08 -2.72 -3.82
C VAL A 177 -19.25 -1.44 -3.71
N GLY A 178 -18.59 -1.28 -2.56
CA GLY A 178 -17.65 -0.19 -2.34
C GLY A 178 -16.26 -0.45 -2.89
N SER A 179 -15.41 0.54 -2.77
CA SER A 179 -14.02 0.50 -3.25
C SER A 179 -13.05 1.06 -2.22
N SER A 180 -11.87 0.47 -2.15
CA SER A 180 -10.74 1.01 -1.40
C SER A 180 -10.06 2.22 -2.08
N LYS A 181 -10.60 2.67 -3.22
CA LYS A 181 -10.24 3.93 -3.88
C LYS A 181 -11.14 5.10 -3.48
N HIS A 182 -12.18 4.85 -2.72
CA HIS A 182 -12.97 5.91 -2.12
C HIS A 182 -12.15 6.65 -1.07
N ASN A 183 -12.34 7.97 -0.97
CA ASN A 183 -11.89 8.70 0.22
C ASN A 183 -12.78 8.33 1.43
N ASN A 184 -12.40 8.77 2.62
CA ASN A 184 -13.13 8.42 3.85
C ASN A 184 -14.56 8.93 3.84
N GLU A 185 -14.80 10.13 3.31
CA GLU A 185 -16.11 10.74 3.21
C GLU A 185 -17.04 9.94 2.29
N GLN A 186 -16.54 9.51 1.12
CA GLN A 186 -17.30 8.66 0.21
C GLN A 186 -17.63 7.30 0.83
N ALA A 187 -16.67 6.68 1.49
CA ALA A 187 -16.85 5.39 2.16
C ALA A 187 -17.88 5.48 3.28
N TYR A 188 -17.77 6.51 4.14
CA TYR A 188 -18.73 6.81 5.19
C TYR A 188 -20.14 7.07 4.64
N LEU A 189 -20.24 7.86 3.56
CA LEU A 189 -21.50 8.18 2.95
C LEU A 189 -22.21 6.94 2.38
N LEU A 190 -21.48 6.01 1.77
CA LEU A 190 -22.03 4.74 1.30
C LEU A 190 -22.56 3.90 2.45
N ARG A 191 -21.84 3.82 3.58
CA ARG A 191 -22.33 3.07 4.75
C ARG A 191 -23.57 3.71 5.35
N LYS A 192 -23.58 5.03 5.46
CA LYS A 192 -24.76 5.80 5.90
C LYS A 192 -25.94 5.56 4.94
N TRP A 193 -25.72 5.67 3.64
CA TRP A 193 -26.74 5.51 2.62
C TRP A 193 -27.42 4.13 2.70
N ILE A 194 -26.66 3.03 2.76
CA ILE A 194 -27.24 1.69 2.82
C ILE A 194 -28.01 1.46 4.13
N SER A 195 -27.58 2.11 5.22
CA SER A 195 -28.32 2.10 6.48
C SER A 195 -29.70 2.76 6.35
N PHE A 196 -29.76 3.89 5.68
CA PHE A 196 -31.04 4.58 5.39
C PHE A 196 -31.90 3.84 4.35
N TRP A 197 -31.25 3.14 3.44
CA TRP A 197 -31.94 2.28 2.47
C TRP A 197 -32.69 1.13 3.13
N GLY A 198 -32.20 0.64 4.27
CA GLY A 198 -32.80 -0.45 5.05
C GLY A 198 -32.29 -1.82 4.68
N SER A 199 -31.04 -1.91 4.27
CA SER A 199 -30.38 -3.18 3.99
C SER A 199 -28.96 -3.19 4.55
N ASN A 200 -28.40 -4.39 4.76
CA ASN A 200 -27.00 -4.61 5.07
C ASN A 200 -26.24 -5.26 3.91
N ASN A 201 -26.86 -5.30 2.72
CA ASN A 201 -26.27 -5.83 1.49
C ASN A 201 -25.21 -4.86 0.94
N THR A 202 -24.10 -4.79 1.59
CA THR A 202 -22.95 -3.97 1.21
C THR A 202 -21.66 -4.70 1.52
N ASP A 203 -20.66 -4.51 0.71
CA ASP A 203 -19.28 -4.91 1.01
C ASP A 203 -18.33 -4.11 0.13
N HIS A 204 -17.03 -4.27 0.34
CA HIS A 204 -16.06 -3.61 -0.50
C HIS A 204 -14.83 -4.51 -0.73
N GLN A 205 -13.92 -4.03 -1.57
CA GLN A 205 -12.76 -4.76 -2.04
C GLN A 205 -11.86 -5.29 -0.90
N ALA A 206 -11.90 -4.70 0.30
CA ALA A 206 -11.15 -5.19 1.46
C ALA A 206 -11.52 -6.63 1.86
N ARG A 207 -12.75 -7.08 1.57
CA ARG A 207 -13.21 -8.46 1.82
C ARG A 207 -12.26 -9.49 1.21
N ILE A 208 -11.89 -9.30 -0.05
CA ILE A 208 -10.99 -10.20 -0.77
C ILE A 208 -9.52 -9.75 -0.72
N CYS A 209 -9.24 -8.59 -0.12
CA CYS A 209 -7.89 -8.06 0.03
C CYS A 209 -7.27 -8.50 1.36
N HIS A 210 -7.78 -8.01 2.47
CA HIS A 210 -7.11 -8.16 3.77
C HIS A 210 -8.05 -8.54 4.94
N SER A 211 -9.28 -8.96 4.69
CA SER A 211 -10.17 -9.35 5.78
C SER A 211 -9.56 -10.46 6.66
N THR A 212 -8.90 -11.45 6.04
CA THR A 212 -8.17 -12.50 6.75
C THR A 212 -6.99 -11.95 7.55
N THR A 213 -6.26 -10.97 7.03
CA THR A 213 -5.19 -10.30 7.76
C THR A 213 -5.74 -9.49 8.94
N VAL A 214 -6.79 -8.69 8.73
CA VAL A 214 -7.42 -7.93 9.84
C VAL A 214 -7.87 -8.87 10.94
N ALA A 215 -8.59 -9.93 10.61
CA ALA A 215 -9.04 -10.91 11.57
C ALA A 215 -7.89 -11.65 12.27
N GLY A 216 -6.85 -12.04 11.52
CA GLY A 216 -5.68 -12.73 12.06
C GLY A 216 -4.90 -11.90 13.06
N VAL A 217 -4.64 -10.64 12.71
CA VAL A 217 -3.94 -9.68 13.57
C VAL A 217 -4.80 -9.29 14.79
N ALA A 218 -6.08 -8.96 14.58
CA ALA A 218 -6.99 -8.59 15.66
C ALA A 218 -7.18 -9.73 16.67
N ASN A 219 -7.27 -10.97 16.21
CA ASN A 219 -7.36 -12.16 17.06
C ASN A 219 -6.04 -12.49 17.79
N THR A 220 -4.95 -11.80 17.47
CA THR A 220 -3.65 -12.03 18.13
C THR A 220 -3.36 -10.94 19.16
N TRP A 221 -3.53 -9.67 18.83
CA TRP A 221 -3.27 -8.54 19.75
C TRP A 221 -4.32 -7.43 19.76
N GLY A 222 -5.53 -7.72 19.27
CA GLY A 222 -6.73 -6.88 19.50
C GLY A 222 -7.01 -5.86 18.40
N TYR A 223 -6.07 -5.52 17.51
CA TYR A 223 -6.30 -4.52 16.46
C TYR A 223 -5.66 -4.91 15.12
N GLY A 224 -6.42 -4.84 14.04
CA GLY A 224 -6.08 -5.37 12.72
C GLY A 224 -5.36 -4.40 11.79
N ALA A 225 -4.32 -3.73 12.25
CA ALA A 225 -3.56 -2.75 11.46
C ALA A 225 -2.05 -3.06 11.43
N MET A 226 -1.34 -2.44 10.48
CA MET A 226 0.11 -2.38 10.44
C MET A 226 0.63 -1.72 11.72
N THR A 227 1.64 -2.31 12.36
CA THR A 227 2.10 -1.85 13.69
C THR A 227 3.06 -0.67 13.64
N ASN A 228 3.83 -0.54 12.56
CA ASN A 228 4.84 0.50 12.37
C ASN A 228 4.60 1.23 11.04
N SER A 229 5.24 2.38 10.84
CA SER A 229 5.15 3.13 9.58
C SER A 229 6.22 2.67 8.58
N TYR A 230 6.05 3.02 7.30
CA TYR A 230 7.01 2.67 6.25
C TYR A 230 8.42 3.21 6.52
N ASN A 231 8.53 4.45 7.00
CA ASN A 231 9.81 5.07 7.32
C ASN A 231 10.51 4.46 8.54
N ASP A 232 9.76 3.83 9.44
CA ASP A 232 10.34 3.16 10.60
C ASP A 232 11.14 1.90 10.22
N MET A 233 10.87 1.32 9.06
CA MET A 233 11.59 0.14 8.56
C MET A 233 13.09 0.37 8.39
N GLN A 234 13.54 1.62 8.25
CA GLN A 234 14.98 1.94 8.21
C GLN A 234 15.72 1.61 9.51
N ASN A 235 15.00 1.44 10.63
CA ASN A 235 15.53 1.10 11.92
C ASN A 235 15.65 -0.41 12.15
N SER A 236 15.16 -1.24 11.20
CA SER A 236 15.22 -2.70 11.30
C SER A 236 16.67 -3.22 11.19
N LYS A 237 17.00 -4.26 11.96
CA LYS A 237 18.26 -4.99 11.84
C LYS A 237 18.14 -6.27 11.02
N ALA A 238 16.94 -6.84 10.97
CA ALA A 238 16.57 -7.88 10.02
C ALA A 238 15.13 -7.64 9.52
N ALA A 239 14.84 -8.07 8.29
CA ALA A 239 13.51 -8.01 7.71
C ALA A 239 13.21 -9.30 6.94
N MET A 240 12.06 -9.93 7.23
CA MET A 240 11.57 -11.06 6.47
C MET A 240 10.35 -10.65 5.67
N TYR A 241 10.49 -10.62 4.34
CA TYR A 241 9.38 -10.44 3.41
C TYR A 241 8.80 -11.81 3.06
N ILE A 242 7.54 -12.04 3.40
CA ILE A 242 6.87 -13.30 3.10
C ILE A 242 5.57 -13.05 2.35
N GLY A 243 5.48 -13.57 1.11
CA GLY A 243 4.32 -13.33 0.25
C GLY A 243 4.10 -11.87 -0.12
N SER A 244 5.20 -11.08 -0.24
CA SER A 244 5.17 -9.65 -0.56
C SER A 244 6.24 -9.30 -1.59
N ASN A 245 5.82 -8.92 -2.79
CA ASN A 245 6.71 -8.40 -3.83
C ASN A 245 6.71 -6.86 -3.84
N ALA A 246 7.27 -6.27 -2.78
CA ALA A 246 7.25 -4.84 -2.54
C ALA A 246 7.94 -4.02 -3.64
N ALA A 247 9.01 -4.52 -4.24
CA ALA A 247 9.73 -3.82 -5.31
C ALA A 247 8.87 -3.55 -6.55
N GLU A 248 7.81 -4.34 -6.78
CA GLU A 248 6.85 -4.12 -7.87
C GLU A 248 5.56 -3.46 -7.39
N ALA A 249 4.97 -3.96 -6.29
CA ALA A 249 3.67 -3.49 -5.81
C ALA A 249 3.76 -2.17 -5.02
N HIS A 250 4.81 -2.00 -4.23
CA HIS A 250 5.03 -0.87 -3.31
C HIS A 250 6.45 -0.27 -3.48
N PRO A 251 6.87 0.15 -4.68
CA PRO A 251 8.29 0.38 -4.98
C PRO A 251 8.96 1.39 -4.05
N VAL A 252 8.25 2.45 -3.66
CA VAL A 252 8.81 3.52 -2.84
C VAL A 252 9.06 3.06 -1.39
N SER A 253 8.33 2.05 -0.88
CA SER A 253 8.62 1.48 0.44
C SER A 253 10.03 0.85 0.52
N MET A 254 10.55 0.39 -0.62
CA MET A 254 11.89 -0.18 -0.68
C MET A 254 13.01 0.81 -0.36
N LEU A 255 12.76 2.13 -0.45
CA LEU A 255 13.76 3.15 -0.04
C LEU A 255 14.19 2.94 1.41
N HIS A 256 13.23 2.80 2.31
CA HIS A 256 13.49 2.64 3.74
C HIS A 256 14.20 1.31 4.04
N MET A 257 13.82 0.24 3.34
CA MET A 257 14.48 -1.05 3.48
C MET A 257 15.92 -1.03 2.93
N LEU A 258 16.14 -0.36 1.80
CA LEU A 258 17.49 -0.23 1.24
C LEU A 258 18.37 0.65 2.13
N HIS A 259 17.84 1.72 2.74
CA HIS A 259 18.57 2.49 3.76
C HIS A 259 18.93 1.63 4.98
N ALA A 260 18.01 0.75 5.44
CA ALA A 260 18.35 -0.20 6.50
C ALA A 260 19.48 -1.15 6.08
N LYS A 261 19.46 -1.64 4.83
CA LYS A 261 20.53 -2.51 4.30
C LYS A 261 21.88 -1.81 4.23
N GLU A 262 21.91 -0.52 3.88
CA GLU A 262 23.15 0.29 3.91
C GLU A 262 23.78 0.34 5.30
N THR A 263 22.99 0.18 6.35
CA THR A 263 23.45 0.11 7.76
C THR A 263 23.58 -1.31 8.30
N GLY A 264 23.50 -2.33 7.42
CA GLY A 264 23.77 -3.74 7.75
C GLY A 264 22.55 -4.59 8.04
N CYS A 265 21.32 -4.09 7.83
CA CYS A 265 20.10 -4.89 7.99
C CYS A 265 20.11 -6.11 7.07
N LYS A 266 19.74 -7.26 7.61
CA LYS A 266 19.62 -8.53 6.86
C LYS A 266 18.23 -8.66 6.28
N MET A 267 18.14 -8.85 4.97
CA MET A 267 16.85 -8.99 4.27
C MET A 267 16.66 -10.42 3.78
N ILE A 268 15.59 -11.07 4.24
CA ILE A 268 15.17 -12.41 3.83
C ILE A 268 13.89 -12.26 3.02
N VAL A 269 13.78 -12.96 1.89
CA VAL A 269 12.54 -13.02 1.11
C VAL A 269 12.09 -14.47 0.98
N VAL A 270 10.85 -14.73 1.43
CA VAL A 270 10.20 -16.03 1.40
C VAL A 270 9.07 -15.96 0.37
N ASP A 271 9.27 -16.58 -0.79
CA ASP A 271 8.33 -16.53 -1.89
C ASP A 271 8.54 -17.75 -2.81
N PRO A 272 7.48 -18.39 -3.31
CA PRO A 272 7.61 -19.48 -4.29
C PRO A 272 8.33 -19.06 -5.56
N ARG A 273 8.30 -17.76 -5.89
CA ARG A 273 8.90 -17.15 -7.08
C ARG A 273 10.09 -16.26 -6.69
N PHE A 274 11.15 -16.29 -7.48
CA PHE A 274 12.25 -15.33 -7.38
C PHE A 274 11.79 -13.98 -7.94
N THR A 275 11.33 -13.09 -7.07
CA THR A 275 10.75 -11.79 -7.40
C THR A 275 11.81 -10.70 -7.49
N ARG A 276 11.42 -9.49 -7.96
CA ARG A 276 12.29 -8.30 -7.90
C ARG A 276 12.65 -7.91 -6.47
N THR A 277 11.80 -8.22 -5.50
CA THR A 277 12.11 -8.05 -4.08
C THR A 277 13.16 -9.06 -3.63
N ALA A 278 13.03 -10.33 -4.04
CA ALA A 278 14.01 -11.38 -3.77
C ALA A 278 15.39 -11.05 -4.36
N ALA A 279 15.45 -10.39 -5.51
CA ALA A 279 16.71 -9.95 -6.11
C ALA A 279 17.47 -8.88 -5.28
N LYS A 280 16.85 -8.32 -4.24
CA LYS A 280 17.48 -7.36 -3.29
C LYS A 280 17.77 -7.98 -1.93
N ALA A 281 17.32 -9.23 -1.70
CA ALA A 281 17.51 -9.94 -0.45
C ALA A 281 18.94 -10.46 -0.29
N ASP A 282 19.32 -10.67 0.95
CA ASP A 282 20.54 -11.41 1.30
C ASP A 282 20.31 -12.93 1.20
N GLU A 283 19.04 -13.35 1.43
CA GLU A 283 18.62 -14.73 1.31
C GLU A 283 17.20 -14.82 0.69
N HIS A 284 17.03 -15.72 -0.30
CA HIS A 284 15.73 -16.09 -0.84
C HIS A 284 15.38 -17.53 -0.46
N VAL A 285 14.28 -17.71 0.23
CA VAL A 285 13.76 -19.01 0.62
C VAL A 285 12.55 -19.35 -0.23
N ARG A 286 12.66 -20.39 -1.03
CA ARG A 286 11.58 -20.89 -1.87
C ARG A 286 10.75 -21.92 -1.12
N ILE A 287 9.52 -21.56 -0.76
CA ILE A 287 8.53 -22.46 -0.18
C ILE A 287 7.56 -22.99 -1.23
N ARG A 288 6.89 -24.11 -0.96
CA ARG A 288 5.70 -24.52 -1.73
C ARG A 288 4.56 -23.54 -1.48
N SER A 289 3.78 -23.22 -2.51
CA SER A 289 2.60 -22.36 -2.36
C SER A 289 1.63 -22.94 -1.33
N GLY A 290 1.15 -22.10 -0.41
CA GLY A 290 0.22 -22.50 0.66
C GLY A 290 0.87 -23.16 1.87
N SER A 291 2.19 -23.24 1.93
CA SER A 291 2.93 -23.84 3.06
C SER A 291 3.59 -22.81 4.00
N ASP A 292 2.99 -21.63 4.11
CA ASP A 292 3.48 -20.55 4.97
C ASP A 292 3.53 -20.97 6.45
N ILE A 293 2.46 -21.61 6.95
CA ILE A 293 2.38 -22.06 8.36
C ILE A 293 3.50 -23.05 8.70
N PRO A 294 3.69 -24.16 7.94
CA PRO A 294 4.81 -25.06 8.15
C PRO A 294 6.16 -24.36 8.21
N PHE A 295 6.41 -23.44 7.28
CA PHE A 295 7.66 -22.68 7.23
C PHE A 295 7.83 -21.80 8.48
N VAL A 296 6.84 -20.96 8.79
CA VAL A 296 6.93 -20.04 9.94
C VAL A 296 7.04 -20.80 11.26
N PHE A 297 6.35 -21.92 11.41
CA PHE A 297 6.46 -22.75 12.61
C PHE A 297 7.77 -23.57 12.63
N GLY A 298 8.32 -23.91 11.47
CA GLY A 298 9.69 -24.45 11.38
C GLY A 298 10.74 -23.46 11.87
N VAL A 299 10.60 -22.19 11.50
CA VAL A 299 11.44 -21.09 12.04
C VAL A 299 11.23 -20.96 13.55
N LEU A 300 10.00 -20.95 14.02
CA LEU A 300 9.64 -20.84 15.43
C LEU A 300 10.13 -22.05 16.26
N TYR A 301 10.12 -23.25 15.67
CA TYR A 301 10.72 -24.45 16.28
C TYR A 301 12.18 -24.21 16.68
N HIS A 302 13.00 -23.64 15.77
CA HIS A 302 14.40 -23.34 16.06
C HIS A 302 14.57 -22.19 17.05
N VAL A 303 13.68 -21.19 17.03
CA VAL A 303 13.65 -20.12 18.06
C VAL A 303 13.49 -20.75 19.45
N PHE A 304 12.55 -21.69 19.61
CA PHE A 304 12.31 -22.35 20.90
C PHE A 304 13.38 -23.39 21.27
N LYS A 305 13.81 -24.19 20.28
CA LYS A 305 14.85 -25.23 20.49
C LYS A 305 16.15 -24.63 21.03
N ASN A 306 16.52 -23.45 20.52
CA ASN A 306 17.79 -22.80 20.86
C ASN A 306 17.64 -21.72 21.96
N GLY A 307 16.43 -21.48 22.48
CA GLY A 307 16.17 -20.50 23.53
C GLY A 307 16.37 -19.05 23.07
N TRP A 308 16.11 -18.75 21.79
CA TRP A 308 16.30 -17.43 21.17
C TRP A 308 15.09 -16.50 21.32
N GLU A 309 13.99 -16.98 21.90
CA GLU A 309 12.81 -16.17 22.20
C GLU A 309 13.12 -15.07 23.23
N ASP A 310 12.35 -13.99 23.18
CA ASP A 310 12.42 -12.95 24.22
C ASP A 310 11.57 -13.34 25.43
N LYS A 311 12.20 -14.04 26.37
CA LYS A 311 11.53 -14.57 27.58
C LYS A 311 10.90 -13.46 28.44
N LYS A 312 11.59 -12.31 28.53
CA LYS A 312 11.08 -11.19 29.31
C LYS A 312 9.82 -10.58 28.66
N TYR A 313 9.89 -10.35 27.37
CA TYR A 313 8.75 -9.82 26.61
C TYR A 313 7.54 -10.78 26.68
N ILE A 314 7.80 -12.09 26.53
CA ILE A 314 6.75 -13.11 26.62
C ILE A 314 6.10 -13.07 28.01
N ALA A 315 6.90 -13.10 29.07
CA ALA A 315 6.40 -13.07 30.45
C ALA A 315 5.56 -11.81 30.75
N ASP A 316 5.98 -10.66 30.24
CA ASP A 316 5.35 -9.38 30.55
C ASP A 316 4.09 -9.12 29.69
N ARG A 317 3.98 -9.68 28.48
CA ARG A 317 3.04 -9.19 27.46
C ARG A 317 2.28 -10.26 26.66
N VAL A 318 2.66 -11.53 26.76
CA VAL A 318 2.10 -12.56 25.89
C VAL A 318 1.43 -13.66 26.68
N TYR A 319 0.14 -13.87 26.39
CA TYR A 319 -0.63 -14.95 27.00
C TYR A 319 -0.56 -16.22 26.12
N GLY A 320 -0.37 -17.39 26.75
CA GLY A 320 -0.51 -18.70 26.09
C GLY A 320 0.68 -19.14 25.22
N MET A 321 1.84 -18.49 25.30
CA MET A 321 3.03 -18.86 24.51
C MET A 321 3.54 -20.26 24.88
N ASP A 322 3.34 -20.72 26.11
CA ASP A 322 3.74 -22.07 26.55
C ASP A 322 3.04 -23.16 25.76
N LYS A 323 1.74 -23.00 25.52
CA LYS A 323 0.95 -23.92 24.70
C LYS A 323 1.40 -23.92 23.24
N VAL A 324 1.73 -22.74 22.73
CA VAL A 324 2.28 -22.58 21.37
C VAL A 324 3.62 -23.32 21.26
N ARG A 325 4.50 -23.15 22.26
CA ARG A 325 5.78 -23.85 22.32
C ARG A 325 5.59 -25.37 22.31
N GLU A 326 4.73 -25.88 23.18
CA GLU A 326 4.42 -27.32 23.27
C GLU A 326 3.94 -27.86 21.91
N ASP A 327 2.96 -27.19 21.30
CA ASP A 327 2.41 -27.58 20.00
C ASP A 327 3.45 -27.53 18.87
N VAL A 328 4.25 -26.47 18.82
CA VAL A 328 5.28 -26.31 17.79
C VAL A 328 6.35 -27.39 17.92
N MET A 329 6.85 -27.62 19.13
CA MET A 329 7.92 -28.62 19.38
C MET A 329 7.43 -30.04 19.09
N ALA A 330 6.16 -30.36 19.38
CA ALA A 330 5.59 -31.68 19.16
C ALA A 330 5.22 -31.94 17.69
N LYS A 331 4.68 -30.94 16.99
CA LYS A 331 4.04 -31.13 15.67
C LYS A 331 4.91 -30.70 14.49
N TRP A 332 5.76 -29.68 14.66
CA TRP A 332 6.49 -29.05 13.56
C TRP A 332 7.98 -29.38 13.59
N THR A 333 8.27 -30.70 13.70
CA THR A 333 9.65 -31.21 13.60
C THR A 333 10.26 -30.90 12.23
N PRO A 334 11.58 -30.81 12.11
CA PRO A 334 12.27 -30.49 10.85
C PRO A 334 11.85 -31.35 9.66
N ASP A 335 11.65 -32.66 9.88
CA ASP A 335 11.21 -33.59 8.81
C ASP A 335 9.80 -33.26 8.32
N LYS A 336 8.87 -33.00 9.23
CA LYS A 336 7.50 -32.60 8.87
C LYS A 336 7.45 -31.26 8.16
N VAL A 337 8.27 -30.30 8.59
CA VAL A 337 8.41 -28.99 7.93
C VAL A 337 8.94 -29.17 6.52
N LYS A 338 10.01 -29.96 6.34
CA LYS A 338 10.58 -30.24 5.02
C LYS A 338 9.58 -30.96 4.11
N GLU A 339 8.87 -31.94 4.63
CA GLU A 339 7.80 -32.64 3.88
C GLU A 339 6.71 -31.65 3.41
N ALA A 340 6.24 -30.76 4.29
CA ALA A 340 5.16 -29.85 4.02
C ALA A 340 5.57 -28.68 3.11
N CYS A 341 6.66 -27.98 3.40
CA CYS A 341 7.04 -26.74 2.69
C CYS A 341 8.21 -26.88 1.72
N GLY A 342 8.93 -27.97 1.76
CA GLY A 342 10.10 -28.21 0.89
C GLY A 342 11.39 -27.51 1.34
N VAL A 343 11.40 -26.92 2.53
CA VAL A 343 12.56 -26.20 3.10
C VAL A 343 13.25 -27.11 4.10
N ASP A 344 14.57 -27.20 4.02
CA ASP A 344 15.38 -28.03 4.94
C ASP A 344 15.58 -27.39 6.32
N GLU A 345 15.97 -28.20 7.29
CA GLU A 345 16.21 -27.79 8.67
C GLU A 345 17.24 -26.65 8.77
N ALA A 346 18.35 -26.78 8.06
CA ALA A 346 19.44 -25.80 8.10
C ALA A 346 18.98 -24.41 7.63
N THR A 347 18.11 -24.35 6.64
CA THR A 347 17.53 -23.08 6.15
C THR A 347 16.58 -22.49 7.17
N CYS A 348 15.68 -23.27 7.79
CA CYS A 348 14.80 -22.80 8.84
C CYS A 348 15.58 -22.28 10.06
N GLU A 349 16.61 -23.00 10.48
CA GLU A 349 17.49 -22.57 11.59
C GLU A 349 18.23 -21.27 11.25
N ARG A 350 18.77 -21.15 10.06
CA ARG A 350 19.49 -19.94 9.61
C ARG A 350 18.56 -18.72 9.60
N VAL A 351 17.33 -18.85 9.09
CA VAL A 351 16.32 -17.79 9.13
C VAL A 351 15.97 -17.43 10.57
N ALA A 352 15.72 -18.43 11.43
CA ALA A 352 15.42 -18.22 12.85
C ALA A 352 16.55 -17.46 13.57
N ARG A 353 17.78 -17.88 13.36
CA ARG A 353 18.97 -17.24 13.91
C ARG A 353 19.12 -15.80 13.42
N THR A 354 18.97 -15.58 12.13
CA THR A 354 19.06 -14.23 11.54
C THR A 354 18.07 -13.28 12.17
N LEU A 355 16.79 -13.69 12.33
CA LEU A 355 15.77 -12.87 12.96
C LEU A 355 15.98 -12.64 14.46
N ALA A 356 16.49 -13.64 15.17
CA ALA A 356 16.69 -13.58 16.61
C ALA A 356 17.94 -12.77 17.01
N GLU A 357 19.04 -12.91 16.28
CA GLU A 357 20.30 -12.23 16.56
C GLU A 357 20.30 -10.78 16.07
N ASN A 358 19.47 -10.43 15.08
CA ASN A 358 19.38 -9.09 14.52
C ASN A 358 18.04 -8.41 14.87
N ARG A 359 17.76 -8.31 16.17
CA ARG A 359 16.60 -7.55 16.67
C ARG A 359 16.93 -6.06 16.84
N PRO A 360 15.99 -5.15 16.62
CA PRO A 360 14.59 -5.36 16.20
C PRO A 360 14.51 -5.92 14.77
N SER A 361 13.66 -6.95 14.60
CA SER A 361 13.39 -7.53 13.29
C SER A 361 11.93 -7.38 12.88
N THR A 362 11.69 -7.12 11.60
CA THR A 362 10.34 -6.93 11.08
C THR A 362 9.90 -8.06 10.16
N ILE A 363 8.60 -8.38 10.18
CA ILE A 363 7.98 -9.22 9.15
C ILE A 363 7.10 -8.35 8.26
N VAL A 364 7.28 -8.48 6.95
CA VAL A 364 6.51 -7.77 5.92
C VAL A 364 5.71 -8.78 5.10
N TRP A 365 4.40 -8.62 5.05
CA TRP A 365 3.57 -9.45 4.18
C TRP A 365 2.54 -8.64 3.39
N CYS A 366 1.99 -9.28 2.37
CA CYS A 366 0.94 -8.76 1.51
C CYS A 366 -0.04 -9.89 1.14
N MET A 367 -0.54 -9.89 -0.09
CA MET A 367 -1.55 -10.83 -0.57
C MET A 367 -1.11 -12.29 -0.55
N GLY A 368 0.19 -12.57 -0.67
CA GLY A 368 0.70 -13.94 -0.67
C GLY A 368 0.43 -14.72 0.61
N GLN A 369 0.37 -14.05 1.77
CA GLN A 369 -0.11 -14.66 3.02
C GLN A 369 -1.62 -14.53 3.21
N THR A 370 -2.19 -13.43 2.78
CA THR A 370 -3.58 -13.07 3.08
C THR A 370 -4.59 -13.86 2.27
N GLN A 371 -4.34 -14.06 0.97
CA GLN A 371 -5.31 -14.63 0.03
C GLN A 371 -5.23 -16.15 -0.06
N HIS A 372 -5.34 -16.82 1.07
CA HIS A 372 -5.51 -18.27 1.19
C HIS A 372 -6.80 -18.59 1.93
N THR A 373 -7.35 -19.77 1.73
CA THR A 373 -8.50 -20.28 2.51
C THR A 373 -8.17 -20.33 4.01
N THR A 374 -6.91 -20.57 4.36
CA THR A 374 -6.36 -20.56 5.72
C THR A 374 -5.66 -19.24 6.08
N GLY A 375 -5.87 -18.16 5.33
CA GLY A 375 -5.12 -16.90 5.46
C GLY A 375 -5.12 -16.29 6.86
N ASN A 376 -6.21 -16.43 7.61
CA ASN A 376 -6.26 -16.00 9.01
C ASN A 376 -5.21 -16.75 9.86
N ALA A 377 -5.12 -18.06 9.74
CA ALA A 377 -4.12 -18.87 10.46
C ALA A 377 -2.69 -18.59 10.01
N VAL A 378 -2.47 -18.36 8.70
CA VAL A 378 -1.17 -17.97 8.13
C VAL A 378 -0.68 -16.66 8.75
N VAL A 379 -1.54 -15.64 8.80
CA VAL A 379 -1.22 -14.35 9.41
C VAL A 379 -0.93 -14.49 10.89
N ARG A 380 -1.75 -15.27 11.62
CA ARG A 380 -1.52 -15.52 13.05
C ARG A 380 -0.16 -16.19 13.31
N ALA A 381 0.27 -17.12 12.46
CA ALA A 381 1.59 -17.73 12.60
C ALA A 381 2.72 -16.70 12.55
N SER A 382 2.66 -15.75 11.59
CA SER A 382 3.61 -14.64 11.50
C SER A 382 3.55 -13.70 12.70
N CYS A 383 2.35 -13.43 13.20
CA CYS A 383 2.15 -12.64 14.42
C CYS A 383 2.75 -13.32 15.66
N ILE A 384 2.55 -14.63 15.81
CA ILE A 384 3.11 -15.42 16.91
C ILE A 384 4.65 -15.39 16.90
N LEU A 385 5.26 -15.51 15.72
CA LEU A 385 6.71 -15.41 15.58
C LEU A 385 7.22 -14.03 16.06
N GLN A 386 6.54 -12.94 15.71
CA GLN A 386 6.90 -11.59 16.16
C GLN A 386 6.71 -11.39 17.66
N LEU A 387 5.69 -11.98 18.26
CA LEU A 387 5.51 -11.99 19.72
C LEU A 387 6.62 -12.80 20.42
N ALA A 388 6.99 -13.97 19.88
CA ALA A 388 8.06 -14.78 20.45
C ALA A 388 9.41 -14.06 20.42
N LEU A 389 9.67 -13.25 19.40
CA LEU A 389 10.90 -12.47 19.25
C LEU A 389 10.88 -11.10 19.96
N GLY A 390 9.74 -10.70 20.56
CA GLY A 390 9.62 -9.42 21.27
C GLY A 390 9.63 -8.20 20.37
N ASN A 391 9.21 -8.33 19.11
CA ASN A 391 9.32 -7.25 18.10
C ASN A 391 8.09 -6.34 17.99
N ILE A 392 6.97 -6.63 18.68
CA ILE A 392 5.77 -5.79 18.62
C ILE A 392 5.87 -4.63 19.62
N GLY A 393 5.61 -3.42 19.12
CA GLY A 393 5.73 -2.18 19.92
C GLY A 393 7.16 -1.65 19.99
N VAL A 394 8.03 -2.05 19.07
CA VAL A 394 9.43 -1.65 19.00
C VAL A 394 9.70 -0.98 17.65
N SER A 395 10.43 0.13 17.65
CA SER A 395 10.89 0.79 16.41
C SER A 395 11.83 -0.14 15.63
N GLY A 396 11.60 -0.22 14.31
CA GLY A 396 12.33 -1.16 13.45
C GLY A 396 11.86 -2.62 13.54
N GLY A 397 10.95 -2.94 14.47
CA GLY A 397 10.30 -4.24 14.58
C GLY A 397 8.95 -4.30 13.88
N GLY A 398 8.03 -5.00 14.49
CA GLY A 398 6.63 -5.00 14.12
C GLY A 398 6.23 -5.94 12.99
N ALA A 399 4.94 -5.83 12.69
CA ALA A 399 4.27 -6.50 11.58
C ALA A 399 3.87 -5.46 10.54
N ASN A 400 4.60 -5.42 9.45
CA ASN A 400 4.43 -4.43 8.40
C ASN A 400 3.57 -4.98 7.27
N ILE A 401 2.27 -4.64 7.32
CA ILE A 401 1.25 -5.14 6.39
C ILE A 401 1.16 -4.20 5.20
N PHE A 402 1.72 -4.61 4.06
CA PHE A 402 1.70 -3.80 2.86
C PHE A 402 0.37 -3.96 2.11
N ARG A 403 -0.59 -3.06 2.43
CA ARG A 403 -1.90 -3.03 1.79
C ARG A 403 -1.79 -2.65 0.32
N GLY A 404 -2.64 -3.24 -0.55
CA GLY A 404 -2.56 -3.01 -2.00
C GLY A 404 -2.97 -1.59 -2.40
N HIS A 405 -4.08 -1.12 -1.87
CA HIS A 405 -4.67 0.16 -2.25
C HIS A 405 -4.41 1.27 -1.23
N ASP A 406 -4.44 2.49 -1.72
CA ASP A 406 -4.15 3.73 -0.99
C ASP A 406 -5.04 3.93 0.24
N ASN A 407 -6.35 3.78 0.10
CA ASN A 407 -7.30 4.02 1.20
C ASN A 407 -8.06 2.76 1.65
N VAL A 408 -7.50 1.57 1.46
CA VAL A 408 -8.19 0.36 1.88
C VAL A 408 -8.38 0.27 3.40
N GLN A 409 -7.46 0.83 4.18
CA GLN A 409 -7.60 0.93 5.63
C GLN A 409 -8.73 1.89 6.00
N GLY A 410 -8.68 3.13 5.54
CA GLY A 410 -9.68 4.14 5.86
C GLY A 410 -11.08 3.78 5.36
N ALA A 411 -11.20 3.22 4.16
CA ALA A 411 -12.48 2.74 3.65
C ALA A 411 -13.04 1.59 4.50
N THR A 412 -12.20 0.72 5.08
CA THR A 412 -12.66 -0.32 6.01
C THR A 412 -13.06 0.26 7.35
N ASP A 413 -12.31 1.25 7.84
CA ASP A 413 -12.56 1.86 9.15
C ASP A 413 -13.91 2.59 9.22
N VAL A 414 -14.35 3.23 8.14
CA VAL A 414 -15.52 4.13 8.18
C VAL A 414 -16.66 3.75 7.26
N GLY A 415 -16.49 2.79 6.36
CA GLY A 415 -17.55 2.56 5.41
C GLY A 415 -17.60 1.19 4.80
N PRO A 416 -18.20 1.00 3.65
CA PRO A 416 -19.23 0.04 3.28
C PRO A 416 -18.88 -1.41 3.67
N ASN A 417 -18.91 -1.67 4.95
CA ASN A 417 -18.60 -2.95 5.58
C ASN A 417 -19.90 -3.52 6.18
N PRO A 418 -20.31 -4.74 5.87
CA PRO A 418 -21.53 -5.32 6.43
C PRO A 418 -21.42 -5.64 7.92
N ASP A 419 -20.20 -5.85 8.43
CA ASP A 419 -19.96 -6.36 9.77
C ASP A 419 -19.96 -5.26 10.84
N SER A 420 -19.91 -3.99 10.44
CA SER A 420 -19.80 -2.86 11.38
C SER A 420 -20.40 -1.57 10.86
N LEU A 421 -20.71 -0.68 11.81
CA LEU A 421 -20.91 0.74 11.58
C LEU A 421 -19.55 1.47 11.53
N PRO A 422 -19.49 2.73 11.04
CA PRO A 422 -18.23 3.46 10.96
C PRO A 422 -17.42 3.44 12.26
N GLY A 423 -16.10 3.35 12.19
CA GLY A 423 -15.22 3.24 13.35
C GLY A 423 -15.19 1.86 14.01
N TYR A 424 -15.55 0.81 13.28
CA TYR A 424 -15.66 -0.58 13.78
C TYR A 424 -16.68 -0.77 14.91
N TYR A 425 -17.66 0.12 15.03
CA TYR A 425 -18.80 -0.16 15.89
C TYR A 425 -19.55 -1.37 15.37
N GLY A 426 -19.81 -2.35 16.25
CA GLY A 426 -20.60 -3.53 15.87
C GLY A 426 -22.05 -3.17 15.53
N LEU A 427 -22.87 -4.19 15.24
CA LEU A 427 -24.28 -4.03 14.87
C LEU A 427 -25.26 -4.21 16.05
N ALA A 428 -24.75 -4.19 17.28
CA ALA A 428 -25.57 -4.26 18.50
C ALA A 428 -26.36 -2.95 18.73
N ASP A 429 -27.44 -3.04 19.48
CA ASP A 429 -28.33 -1.90 19.80
C ASP A 429 -27.61 -0.65 20.29
N GLY A 430 -26.54 -0.83 21.09
CA GLY A 430 -25.75 0.30 21.59
C GLY A 430 -25.08 1.11 20.50
N ALA A 431 -24.56 0.43 19.48
CA ALA A 431 -23.97 1.07 18.31
C ALA A 431 -25.03 1.79 17.46
N TRP A 432 -26.16 1.14 17.22
CA TRP A 432 -27.25 1.75 16.49
C TRP A 432 -27.85 2.96 17.21
N LYS A 433 -27.99 2.92 18.55
CA LYS A 433 -28.40 4.09 19.36
C LYS A 433 -27.43 5.25 19.23
N HIS A 434 -26.12 4.96 19.23
CA HIS A 434 -25.11 5.98 19.01
C HIS A 434 -25.25 6.62 17.63
N TYR A 435 -25.36 5.82 16.56
CA TYR A 435 -25.47 6.35 15.21
C TYR A 435 -26.84 6.97 14.91
N ALA A 436 -27.93 6.51 15.52
CA ALA A 436 -29.21 7.19 15.44
C ALA A 436 -29.08 8.64 15.94
N LYS A 437 -28.41 8.83 17.10
CA LYS A 437 -28.12 10.17 17.62
C LYS A 437 -27.21 11.00 16.70
N VAL A 438 -26.13 10.39 16.17
CA VAL A 438 -25.18 11.07 15.26
C VAL A 438 -25.84 11.49 13.94
N TRP A 439 -26.79 10.69 13.46
CA TRP A 439 -27.48 10.93 12.20
C TRP A 439 -28.82 11.69 12.34
N ASP A 440 -29.16 12.09 13.57
CA ASP A 440 -30.43 12.76 13.90
C ASP A 440 -31.64 11.95 13.47
N LEU A 441 -31.69 10.69 13.91
CA LEU A 441 -32.74 9.74 13.57
C LEU A 441 -33.39 9.16 14.83
N ASP A 442 -34.63 8.71 14.68
CA ASP A 442 -35.28 7.85 15.67
C ASP A 442 -34.67 6.45 15.67
N PHE A 443 -34.31 5.96 16.86
CA PHE A 443 -33.68 4.65 17.00
C PHE A 443 -34.61 3.50 16.62
N GLU A 444 -35.88 3.55 16.97
CA GLU A 444 -36.83 2.49 16.65
C GLU A 444 -37.11 2.44 15.14
N TRP A 445 -37.08 3.60 14.47
CA TRP A 445 -37.18 3.66 13.01
C TRP A 445 -35.99 2.96 12.35
N ILE A 446 -34.77 3.29 12.75
CA ILE A 446 -33.58 2.68 12.09
C ILE A 446 -33.47 1.18 12.43
N LYS A 447 -33.81 0.79 13.67
CA LYS A 447 -33.83 -0.60 14.09
C LYS A 447 -34.80 -1.44 13.25
N LYS A 448 -35.99 -0.91 12.97
CA LYS A 448 -37.00 -1.57 12.15
C LYS A 448 -36.53 -1.85 10.70
N GLN A 449 -35.58 -1.06 10.18
CA GLN A 449 -35.01 -1.30 8.86
C GLN A 449 -34.12 -2.56 8.82
N TYR A 450 -33.61 -3.00 9.96
CA TYR A 450 -32.64 -4.08 10.13
C TYR A 450 -33.15 -5.27 10.93
N ALA A 451 -34.40 -5.27 11.37
CA ALA A 451 -35.00 -6.35 12.16
C ALA A 451 -35.37 -7.56 11.30
#